data_a36624ff0a334c3ed8e360766b798917
#
_entry.id   a36624ff0a334c3ed8e360766b798917
#
_cell.length_a   1.000
_cell.length_b   1.000
_cell.length_c   1.000
_cell.angle_alpha   90.00
_cell.angle_beta   90.00
_cell.angle_gamma   90.00
#
_symmetry.space_group_name_H-M   'P 1'
#
loop_
_entity.id
_entity.type
_entity.pdbx_description
1 polymer ?
#
loop_
_entity_poly.entity_id
_entity_poly.type
_entity_poly.pdbx_seq_one_letter_code
_entity_poly.pdbx_strand_id
1 'polypeptide(L)'
;DEEAVRTLDTAMCAEVSRELTLRLLSGDGESLDAVDTSSEAYQTQYQKVYDALSKTDTKYQVLATKVNNAVKLSIESYVSQFNKAHKRATETSRKGNISVGSEKSFQRNYPYGAFAAAVLGFTDADGIGTYGLEKSYQSTLAGVDGRTITQRNAYGNAIADENATTFAAKDGSNLVLSLDVNVQEIVERYLNEAIAANTVENRGCAIVMNVKTGAILAMASKPDFDPNDPLDYSANLDYLNELVRAEPELYGIYKKDENGNELKDANGNRILDEEADYSGYFRDIQWKNKAITELYYPGSVFKVITSAMGVDSGLANINTTFTCAGAYGVAKETYHCAGHKTHGTITLAEALRQSCNIYYIQLGQRVGSQTFYNYFDAFGFTSRTGVDLPSETGFMQYYKANQLGEV
;
A
#
# COMPACT_ATOMS: atom_id res chain seq x y z
N ASP A 1 -15.82 49.33 -14.81
CA ASP A 1 -15.14 48.62 -15.92
C ASP A 1 -13.82 48.10 -15.42
N GLU A 2 -13.88 47.00 -14.68
CA GLU A 2 -12.67 46.23 -14.27
C GLU A 2 -12.42 45.22 -15.38
N GLU A 3 -11.85 45.65 -16.50
CA GLU A 3 -11.21 44.74 -17.44
C GLU A 3 -9.98 44.17 -16.76
N ALA A 4 -10.00 42.86 -16.44
CA ALA A 4 -8.90 42.15 -15.87
C ALA A 4 -7.69 42.25 -16.82
N VAL A 5 -6.78 43.20 -16.52
CA VAL A 5 -5.63 43.47 -17.35
C VAL A 5 -4.67 42.30 -17.25
N ARG A 6 -4.52 41.52 -18.33
CA ARG A 6 -3.47 40.51 -18.44
C ARG A 6 -2.12 41.15 -18.14
N THR A 7 -1.43 40.58 -17.18
CA THR A 7 -0.10 41.05 -16.81
C THR A 7 0.98 40.64 -17.82
N LEU A 8 0.73 39.54 -18.57
CA LEU A 8 1.61 39.00 -19.61
C LEU A 8 0.87 38.94 -20.96
N ASP A 9 1.55 39.29 -22.05
CA ASP A 9 1.10 38.94 -23.39
C ASP A 9 1.41 37.47 -23.75
N THR A 10 0.90 37.00 -24.87
CA THR A 10 1.06 35.59 -25.29
C THR A 10 2.53 35.18 -25.48
N ALA A 11 3.37 36.08 -26.01
CA ALA A 11 4.77 35.80 -26.22
C ALA A 11 5.53 35.67 -24.90
N MET A 12 5.26 36.58 -23.95
CA MET A 12 5.80 36.54 -22.60
C MET A 12 5.32 35.29 -21.84
N CYS A 13 4.04 34.90 -21.98
CA CYS A 13 3.57 33.65 -21.39
C CYS A 13 4.32 32.44 -21.92
N ALA A 14 4.58 32.38 -23.22
CA ALA A 14 5.32 31.27 -23.82
C ALA A 14 6.79 31.24 -23.36
N GLU A 15 7.48 32.39 -23.32
CA GLU A 15 8.84 32.51 -22.83
C GLU A 15 8.96 32.07 -21.37
N VAL A 16 8.13 32.62 -20.50
CA VAL A 16 8.15 32.29 -19.06
C VAL A 16 7.79 30.82 -18.83
N SER A 17 6.80 30.28 -19.54
CA SER A 17 6.43 28.87 -19.43
C SER A 17 7.59 27.96 -19.78
N ARG A 18 8.30 28.25 -20.86
CA ARG A 18 9.50 27.50 -21.26
C ARG A 18 10.55 27.53 -20.16
N GLU A 19 10.90 28.69 -19.69
CA GLU A 19 11.97 28.88 -18.71
C GLU A 19 11.65 28.26 -17.35
N LEU A 20 10.41 28.36 -16.88
CA LEU A 20 9.97 27.72 -15.65
C LEU A 20 9.94 26.19 -15.79
N THR A 21 9.47 25.69 -16.93
CA THR A 21 9.42 24.24 -17.19
C THR A 21 10.82 23.62 -17.23
N LEU A 22 11.77 24.26 -17.93
CA LEU A 22 13.15 23.79 -17.96
C LEU A 22 13.74 23.69 -16.55
N ARG A 23 13.54 24.70 -15.69
CA ARG A 23 14.04 24.68 -14.31
C ARG A 23 13.36 23.63 -13.46
N LEU A 24 12.06 23.45 -13.60
CA LEU A 24 11.31 22.43 -12.88
C LEU A 24 11.76 21.00 -13.21
N LEU A 25 12.14 20.74 -14.46
CA LEU A 25 12.54 19.41 -14.94
C LEU A 25 14.04 19.14 -14.91
N SER A 26 14.88 20.17 -14.75
CA SER A 26 16.35 20.00 -14.67
C SER A 26 16.81 19.30 -13.38
N GLY A 27 15.96 19.25 -12.35
CA GLY A 27 16.28 18.66 -11.07
C GLY A 27 17.21 19.49 -10.17
N ASP A 28 18.08 20.30 -10.73
CA ASP A 28 18.99 21.23 -10.02
C ASP A 28 18.65 22.72 -10.26
N GLY A 29 17.80 23.01 -11.23
CA GLY A 29 17.41 24.36 -11.66
C GLY A 29 18.44 25.06 -12.53
N GLU A 30 19.59 24.44 -12.85
CA GLU A 30 20.71 25.01 -13.59
C GLU A 30 21.02 24.26 -14.89
N SER A 31 20.92 22.94 -14.90
CA SER A 31 21.23 22.06 -16.05
C SER A 31 20.12 22.08 -17.11
N LEU A 32 19.74 23.26 -17.60
CA LEU A 32 18.57 23.43 -18.48
C LEU A 32 18.73 22.76 -19.83
N ASP A 33 19.95 22.69 -20.36
CA ASP A 33 20.27 22.07 -21.65
C ASP A 33 20.17 20.52 -21.63
N ALA A 34 20.13 19.93 -20.42
CA ALA A 34 19.96 18.49 -20.25
C ALA A 34 18.48 18.06 -20.35
N VAL A 35 17.54 19.00 -20.32
CA VAL A 35 16.10 18.72 -20.39
C VAL A 35 15.69 18.44 -21.84
N ASP A 36 15.18 17.23 -22.10
CA ASP A 36 14.61 16.86 -23.40
C ASP A 36 13.26 17.56 -23.62
N THR A 37 13.30 18.63 -24.43
CA THR A 37 12.12 19.43 -24.76
C THR A 37 11.13 18.71 -25.70
N SER A 38 11.51 17.57 -26.27
CA SER A 38 10.61 16.74 -27.08
C SER A 38 9.84 15.71 -26.25
N SER A 39 10.22 15.50 -24.99
CA SER A 39 9.59 14.52 -24.11
C SER A 39 8.15 14.88 -23.76
N GLU A 40 7.31 13.87 -23.53
CA GLU A 40 5.95 14.04 -23.07
C GLU A 40 5.90 14.77 -21.70
N ALA A 41 6.85 14.47 -20.82
CA ALA A 41 6.98 15.12 -19.53
C ALA A 41 7.19 16.64 -19.66
N TYR A 42 8.04 17.07 -20.60
CA TYR A 42 8.23 18.49 -20.89
C TYR A 42 6.95 19.13 -21.44
N GLN A 43 6.30 18.51 -22.42
CA GLN A 43 5.09 19.07 -23.05
C GLN A 43 3.96 19.21 -22.03
N THR A 44 3.75 18.20 -21.21
CA THR A 44 2.75 18.22 -20.15
C THR A 44 3.01 19.33 -19.11
N GLN A 45 4.25 19.43 -18.63
CA GLN A 45 4.61 20.45 -17.64
C GLN A 45 4.57 21.85 -18.25
N TYR A 46 5.02 22.02 -19.50
CA TYR A 46 4.95 23.29 -20.23
C TYR A 46 3.49 23.76 -20.38
N GLN A 47 2.61 22.88 -20.83
CA GLN A 47 1.19 23.22 -21.00
C GLN A 47 0.55 23.64 -19.66
N LYS A 48 0.86 22.91 -18.60
CA LYS A 48 0.39 23.23 -17.23
C LYS A 48 0.82 24.63 -16.80
N VAL A 49 2.09 24.97 -16.99
CA VAL A 49 2.61 26.30 -16.63
C VAL A 49 2.02 27.40 -17.51
N TYR A 50 1.91 27.12 -18.81
CA TYR A 50 1.31 28.08 -19.77
C TYR A 50 -0.15 28.37 -19.44
N ASP A 51 -0.95 27.34 -19.16
CA ASP A 51 -2.35 27.49 -18.77
C ASP A 51 -2.48 28.27 -17.46
N ALA A 52 -1.62 27.99 -16.49
CA ALA A 52 -1.59 28.72 -15.22
C ALA A 52 -1.31 30.21 -15.39
N LEU A 53 -0.34 30.56 -16.25
CA LEU A 53 0.02 31.96 -16.55
C LEU A 53 -1.03 32.67 -17.42
N SER A 54 -1.78 31.90 -18.21
CA SER A 54 -2.79 32.44 -19.13
C SER A 54 -4.14 32.71 -18.46
N LYS A 55 -4.40 32.13 -17.27
CA LYS A 55 -5.64 32.33 -16.51
C LYS A 55 -5.71 33.75 -15.94
N THR A 56 -6.86 34.38 -16.09
CA THR A 56 -7.12 35.75 -15.61
C THR A 56 -8.08 35.81 -14.43
N ASP A 57 -8.77 34.71 -14.15
CA ASP A 57 -9.84 34.58 -13.16
C ASP A 57 -9.37 33.99 -11.81
N THR A 58 -8.14 33.51 -11.73
CA THR A 58 -7.62 32.88 -10.53
C THR A 58 -6.37 33.62 -10.01
N LYS A 59 -6.32 33.81 -8.68
CA LYS A 59 -5.19 34.50 -8.01
C LYS A 59 -4.03 33.58 -7.68
N TYR A 60 -4.23 32.25 -7.73
CA TYR A 60 -3.24 31.27 -7.31
C TYR A 60 -3.34 30.00 -8.17
N GLN A 61 -2.18 29.53 -8.65
CA GLN A 61 -2.07 28.29 -9.42
C GLN A 61 -0.85 27.51 -8.95
N VAL A 62 -1.02 26.20 -8.68
CA VAL A 62 0.08 25.31 -8.32
C VAL A 62 0.82 24.88 -9.59
N LEU A 63 2.07 25.31 -9.74
CA LEU A 63 2.91 24.94 -10.88
C LEU A 63 3.54 23.57 -10.71
N ALA A 64 4.09 23.29 -9.54
CA ALA A 64 4.70 22.00 -9.20
C ALA A 64 4.66 21.77 -7.69
N THR A 65 4.77 20.51 -7.30
CA THR A 65 4.95 20.06 -5.90
C THR A 65 6.29 19.33 -5.79
N LYS A 66 6.77 19.13 -4.57
CA LYS A 66 8.03 18.40 -4.29
C LYS A 66 9.28 19.00 -4.96
N VAL A 67 9.31 20.32 -5.11
CA VAL A 67 10.42 21.03 -5.73
C VAL A 67 11.55 21.22 -4.72
N ASN A 68 12.78 20.85 -5.07
CA ASN A 68 13.92 21.04 -4.20
C ASN A 68 14.33 22.52 -4.09
N ASN A 69 15.17 22.84 -3.10
CA ASN A 69 15.54 24.22 -2.82
C ASN A 69 16.40 24.87 -3.93
N ALA A 70 17.20 24.08 -4.66
CA ALA A 70 18.02 24.61 -5.76
C ALA A 70 17.14 25.08 -6.92
N VAL A 71 16.18 24.26 -7.33
CA VAL A 71 15.18 24.62 -8.36
C VAL A 71 14.35 25.82 -7.94
N LYS A 72 13.91 25.89 -6.69
CA LYS A 72 13.22 27.06 -6.14
C LYS A 72 14.02 28.33 -6.31
N LEU A 73 15.27 28.32 -5.87
CA LEU A 73 16.16 29.50 -5.95
C LEU A 73 16.42 29.92 -7.39
N SER A 74 16.59 28.97 -8.31
CA SER A 74 16.73 29.25 -9.74
C SER A 74 15.49 29.90 -10.33
N ILE A 75 14.29 29.43 -9.97
CA ILE A 75 13.03 30.06 -10.38
C ILE A 75 12.88 31.46 -9.82
N GLU A 76 13.14 31.67 -8.55
CA GLU A 76 13.08 33.00 -7.91
C GLU A 76 14.04 33.98 -8.55
N SER A 77 15.27 33.52 -8.88
CA SER A 77 16.28 34.33 -9.58
C SER A 77 15.81 34.72 -10.97
N TYR A 78 15.32 33.74 -11.75
CA TYR A 78 14.78 34.03 -13.09
C TYR A 78 13.62 35.00 -13.05
N VAL A 79 12.63 34.80 -12.19
CA VAL A 79 11.47 35.70 -12.03
C VAL A 79 11.88 37.09 -11.66
N SER A 80 12.87 37.23 -10.75
CA SER A 80 13.44 38.56 -10.39
C SER A 80 14.09 39.26 -11.57
N GLN A 81 14.87 38.52 -12.38
CA GLN A 81 15.54 39.07 -13.58
C GLN A 81 14.50 39.44 -14.64
N PHE A 82 13.53 38.57 -14.91
CA PHE A 82 12.43 38.83 -15.86
C PHE A 82 11.66 40.11 -15.47
N ASN A 83 11.25 40.22 -14.22
CA ASN A 83 10.54 41.39 -13.71
C ASN A 83 11.36 42.68 -13.82
N LYS A 84 12.68 42.65 -13.59
CA LYS A 84 13.58 43.79 -13.76
C LYS A 84 13.69 44.22 -15.23
N ALA A 85 13.83 43.25 -16.15
CA ALA A 85 13.92 43.52 -17.59
C ALA A 85 12.62 44.14 -18.16
N HIS A 86 11.49 43.77 -17.61
CA HIS A 86 10.18 44.21 -18.07
C HIS A 86 9.54 45.32 -17.20
N LYS A 87 10.34 45.90 -16.27
CA LYS A 87 9.88 47.00 -15.43
C LYS A 87 9.61 48.25 -16.25
N ARG A 88 8.36 48.74 -16.26
CA ARG A 88 7.95 49.93 -16.98
C ARG A 88 8.24 51.22 -16.19
N ALA A 89 8.48 52.28 -16.94
CA ALA A 89 8.78 53.64 -16.42
C ALA A 89 7.55 54.39 -15.89
N THR A 90 6.32 53.90 -16.05
CA THR A 90 5.07 54.55 -15.62
C THR A 90 4.13 53.63 -14.90
N GLU A 91 3.54 54.08 -13.78
CA GLU A 91 2.67 53.32 -12.86
C GLU A 91 1.35 52.82 -13.45
N THR A 92 0.94 53.24 -14.63
CA THR A 92 -0.36 52.94 -15.22
C THR A 92 -0.44 51.66 -16.04
N SER A 93 0.64 50.90 -16.14
CA SER A 93 0.65 49.68 -16.94
C SER A 93 1.30 48.51 -16.17
N ARG A 94 0.47 47.63 -15.67
CA ARG A 94 0.83 46.39 -14.93
C ARG A 94 1.31 45.24 -15.81
N LYS A 95 1.78 45.47 -17.03
CA LYS A 95 2.24 44.41 -17.92
C LYS A 95 3.65 43.95 -17.51
N GLY A 96 3.85 42.65 -17.35
CA GLY A 96 5.14 42.01 -17.22
C GLY A 96 5.60 41.63 -15.81
N ASN A 97 4.77 41.77 -14.79
CA ASN A 97 5.13 41.29 -13.45
C ASN A 97 4.59 39.91 -13.19
N ILE A 98 5.48 38.99 -12.82
CA ILE A 98 5.18 37.64 -12.38
C ILE A 98 5.45 37.55 -10.88
N SER A 99 4.61 36.89 -10.13
CA SER A 99 4.85 36.49 -8.74
C SER A 99 4.82 35.01 -8.62
N VAL A 100 5.93 34.41 -8.20
CA VAL A 100 6.01 32.98 -7.86
C VAL A 100 6.30 32.89 -6.37
N GLY A 101 5.40 32.24 -5.65
CA GLY A 101 5.56 31.93 -4.24
C GLY A 101 5.97 30.47 -4.05
N SER A 102 6.52 30.17 -2.91
CA SER A 102 6.83 28.80 -2.49
C SER A 102 6.36 28.58 -1.06
N GLU A 103 5.72 27.46 -0.82
CA GLU A 103 5.43 26.97 0.52
C GLU A 103 6.40 25.85 0.86
N LYS A 104 6.91 25.84 2.09
CA LYS A 104 7.71 24.73 2.59
C LYS A 104 6.76 23.59 2.95
N SER A 105 7.00 22.42 2.38
CA SER A 105 6.38 21.18 2.81
C SER A 105 7.45 20.20 3.27
N PHE A 106 7.08 19.31 4.18
CA PHE A 106 7.94 18.21 4.56
C PHE A 106 7.54 17.00 3.71
N GLN A 107 8.53 16.31 3.15
CA GLN A 107 8.33 15.08 2.44
C GLN A 107 8.92 13.95 3.25
N ARG A 108 8.13 12.90 3.46
CA ARG A 108 8.63 11.65 4.02
C ARG A 108 9.56 11.00 2.99
N ASN A 109 10.73 10.56 3.44
CA ASN A 109 11.71 9.90 2.60
C ASN A 109 11.95 8.47 3.11
N TYR A 110 11.90 7.50 2.20
CA TYR A 110 12.13 6.08 2.47
C TYR A 110 13.44 5.67 1.78
N PRO A 111 14.58 5.77 2.48
CA PRO A 111 15.91 5.66 1.85
C PRO A 111 16.22 4.27 1.27
N TYR A 112 15.46 3.26 1.66
CA TYR A 112 15.62 1.88 1.18
C TYR A 112 14.59 1.47 0.12
N GLY A 113 13.85 2.43 -0.46
CA GLY A 113 12.83 2.16 -1.49
C GLY A 113 11.79 1.16 -1.02
N ALA A 114 11.56 0.10 -1.79
CA ALA A 114 10.54 -0.91 -1.53
C ALA A 114 10.77 -1.80 -0.28
N PHE A 115 11.92 -1.66 0.38
CA PHE A 115 12.23 -2.45 1.58
C PHE A 115 11.19 -2.27 2.69
N ALA A 116 10.60 -3.38 3.15
CA ALA A 116 9.54 -3.44 4.15
C ALA A 116 8.32 -2.54 3.84
N ALA A 117 8.09 -2.19 2.57
CA ALA A 117 7.08 -1.22 2.15
C ALA A 117 5.67 -1.53 2.69
N ALA A 118 5.24 -2.79 2.63
CA ALA A 118 3.94 -3.23 3.12
C ALA A 118 3.75 -3.07 4.65
N VAL A 119 4.87 -3.01 5.41
CA VAL A 119 4.87 -2.78 6.86
C VAL A 119 4.99 -1.29 7.16
N LEU A 120 5.97 -0.60 6.55
CA LEU A 120 6.19 0.82 6.76
C LEU A 120 4.98 1.63 6.28
N GLY A 121 4.46 1.30 5.11
CA GLY A 121 3.43 2.09 4.45
C GLY A 121 4.00 3.38 3.87
N PHE A 122 3.15 4.37 3.67
CA PHE A 122 3.53 5.67 3.12
C PHE A 122 2.62 6.78 3.62
N THR A 123 3.05 8.02 3.43
CA THR A 123 2.26 9.22 3.67
C THR A 123 1.78 9.82 2.35
N ASP A 124 0.67 10.56 2.40
CA ASP A 124 0.24 11.40 1.29
C ASP A 124 1.10 12.68 1.16
N ALA A 125 0.70 13.55 0.25
CA ALA A 125 1.40 14.82 -0.01
C ALA A 125 1.36 15.79 1.19
N ASP A 126 0.40 15.63 2.08
CA ASP A 126 0.22 16.45 3.28
C ASP A 126 0.93 15.85 4.50
N GLY A 127 1.64 14.72 4.32
CA GLY A 127 2.35 14.01 5.39
C GLY A 127 1.44 13.16 6.27
N ILE A 128 0.21 12.85 5.81
CA ILE A 128 -0.73 12.01 6.53
C ILE A 128 -0.50 10.55 6.16
N GLY A 129 -0.27 9.70 7.17
CA GLY A 129 -0.06 8.27 6.97
C GLY A 129 -1.28 7.57 6.36
N THR A 130 -1.08 6.95 5.21
CA THR A 130 -2.15 6.32 4.42
C THR A 130 -2.20 4.82 4.64
N TYR A 131 -1.05 4.17 4.74
CA TYR A 131 -0.90 2.74 4.94
C TYR A 131 0.17 2.41 5.99
N GLY A 132 0.21 1.15 6.43
CA GLY A 132 1.26 0.60 7.29
C GLY A 132 1.40 1.32 8.63
N LEU A 133 2.62 1.34 9.14
CA LEU A 133 2.99 2.00 10.40
C LEU A 133 2.81 3.52 10.34
N GLU A 134 3.03 4.13 9.17
CA GLU A 134 2.77 5.56 8.98
C GLU A 134 1.32 5.91 9.36
N LYS A 135 0.36 5.07 8.97
CA LYS A 135 -1.05 5.24 9.34
C LYS A 135 -1.32 4.92 10.80
N SER A 136 -0.83 3.77 11.28
CA SER A 136 -1.10 3.34 12.67
C SER A 136 -0.52 4.30 13.70
N TYR A 137 0.62 4.89 13.40
CA TYR A 137 1.36 5.75 14.32
C TYR A 137 1.37 7.23 13.89
N GLN A 138 0.44 7.65 13.03
CA GLN A 138 0.32 9.04 12.57
C GLN A 138 0.42 10.05 13.70
N SER A 139 -0.33 9.86 14.77
CA SER A 139 -0.35 10.79 15.92
C SER A 139 0.97 10.86 16.68
N THR A 140 1.81 9.82 16.56
CA THR A 140 3.13 9.74 17.18
C THR A 140 4.21 10.35 16.29
N LEU A 141 4.09 10.13 14.98
CA LEU A 141 5.12 10.49 13.99
C LEU A 141 4.98 11.94 13.49
N ALA A 142 3.75 12.47 13.36
CA ALA A 142 3.50 13.75 12.71
C ALA A 142 3.93 14.98 13.53
N GLY A 143 4.04 14.88 14.84
CA GLY A 143 4.26 16.05 15.68
C GLY A 143 3.05 17.00 15.74
N VAL A 144 3.31 18.27 16.04
CA VAL A 144 2.31 19.34 16.11
C VAL A 144 2.85 20.60 15.45
N ASP A 145 2.11 21.12 14.49
CA ASP A 145 2.49 22.35 13.79
C ASP A 145 2.49 23.56 14.75
N GLY A 146 3.49 24.42 14.56
CA GLY A 146 3.52 25.72 15.21
C GLY A 146 2.42 26.63 14.66
N ARG A 147 1.93 27.52 15.52
CA ARG A 147 0.92 28.50 15.11
C ARG A 147 1.19 29.86 15.74
N THR A 148 0.92 30.91 14.98
CA THR A 148 0.94 32.29 15.49
C THR A 148 -0.47 32.86 15.42
N ILE A 149 -0.96 33.33 16.55
CA ILE A 149 -2.24 34.02 16.66
C ILE A 149 -1.92 35.51 16.60
N THR A 150 -2.42 36.19 15.57
CA THR A 150 -2.23 37.63 15.38
C THR A 150 -3.52 38.28 14.91
N GLN A 151 -3.70 39.56 15.21
CA GLN A 151 -4.81 40.35 14.67
C GLN A 151 -4.58 40.68 13.20
N ARG A 152 -5.62 40.73 12.42
CA ARG A 152 -5.57 41.13 11.00
C ARG A 152 -6.47 42.34 10.79
N ASN A 153 -6.01 43.28 9.92
CA ASN A 153 -6.84 44.40 9.49
C ASN A 153 -7.97 43.96 8.52
N ALA A 154 -8.85 44.86 8.18
CA ALA A 154 -9.97 44.59 7.25
C ALA A 154 -9.52 44.13 5.85
N TYR A 155 -8.27 44.32 5.49
CA TYR A 155 -7.67 43.83 4.22
C TYR A 155 -6.94 42.51 4.35
N GLY A 156 -6.99 41.85 5.54
CA GLY A 156 -6.39 40.54 5.79
C GLY A 156 -4.90 40.60 6.11
N ASN A 157 -4.26 41.75 6.18
CA ASN A 157 -2.86 41.92 6.55
C ASN A 157 -2.68 41.82 8.05
N ALA A 158 -1.63 41.09 8.48
CA ALA A 158 -1.26 41.06 9.90
C ALA A 158 -0.94 42.47 10.41
N ILE A 159 -1.55 42.84 11.51
CA ILE A 159 -1.21 44.07 12.24
C ILE A 159 0.01 43.73 13.10
N ALA A 160 1.02 44.62 13.13
CA ALA A 160 2.10 44.48 14.08
C ALA A 160 1.51 44.58 15.49
N ASP A 161 1.33 43.44 16.15
CA ASP A 161 0.66 43.31 17.42
C ASP A 161 1.68 42.83 18.45
N GLU A 162 1.93 43.67 19.46
CA GLU A 162 2.76 43.28 20.61
C GLU A 162 2.21 42.08 21.38
N ASN A 163 0.93 41.73 21.14
CA ASN A 163 0.24 40.60 21.76
C ASN A 163 0.19 39.36 20.87
N ALA A 164 0.91 39.32 19.75
CA ALA A 164 0.99 38.13 18.92
C ALA A 164 1.54 36.95 19.74
N THR A 165 0.73 35.91 19.90
CA THR A 165 1.14 34.71 20.64
C THR A 165 1.59 33.64 19.64
N THR A 166 2.87 33.25 19.75
CA THR A 166 3.45 32.18 18.93
C THR A 166 3.61 30.90 19.75
N PHE A 167 3.03 29.82 19.25
CA PHE A 167 3.27 28.47 19.73
C PHE A 167 4.29 27.81 18.80
N ALA A 168 5.40 27.36 19.36
CA ALA A 168 6.42 26.68 18.58
C ALA A 168 5.91 25.32 18.06
N ALA A 169 6.40 24.89 16.89
CA ALA A 169 6.19 23.55 16.41
C ALA A 169 6.81 22.54 17.37
N LYS A 170 6.23 21.35 17.44
CA LYS A 170 6.73 20.25 18.24
C LYS A 170 6.93 19.03 17.35
N ASP A 171 8.17 18.57 17.28
CA ASP A 171 8.54 17.41 16.46
C ASP A 171 7.80 16.14 16.89
N GLY A 172 7.53 15.26 15.94
CA GLY A 172 7.05 13.91 16.20
C GLY A 172 8.10 13.04 16.89
N SER A 173 7.67 11.90 17.36
CA SER A 173 8.54 10.92 18.03
C SER A 173 9.08 9.91 17.03
N ASN A 174 10.22 9.30 17.37
CA ASN A 174 10.77 8.17 16.63
C ASN A 174 10.05 6.88 16.99
N LEU A 175 9.91 6.00 16.01
CA LEU A 175 9.38 4.66 16.19
C LEU A 175 10.52 3.64 16.02
N VAL A 176 10.76 2.82 17.03
CA VAL A 176 11.75 1.73 17.01
C VAL A 176 11.01 0.42 16.79
N LEU A 177 11.33 -0.28 15.71
CA LEU A 177 10.67 -1.50 15.29
C LEU A 177 11.41 -2.75 15.77
N SER A 178 10.70 -3.87 15.89
CA SER A 178 11.28 -5.20 16.10
C SER A 178 11.84 -5.82 14.82
N LEU A 179 11.60 -5.23 13.66
CA LEU A 179 12.13 -5.70 12.39
C LEU A 179 13.66 -5.67 12.41
N ASP A 180 14.28 -6.79 12.02
CA ASP A 180 15.70 -6.89 11.79
C ASP A 180 16.00 -6.69 10.32
N VAL A 181 16.83 -5.69 9.99
CA VAL A 181 17.12 -5.30 8.61
C VAL A 181 17.70 -6.47 7.81
N ASN A 182 18.61 -7.26 8.40
CA ASN A 182 19.24 -8.38 7.69
C ASN A 182 18.24 -9.53 7.47
N VAL A 183 17.41 -9.82 8.47
CA VAL A 183 16.38 -10.87 8.34
C VAL A 183 15.33 -10.45 7.30
N GLN A 184 14.91 -9.20 7.32
CA GLN A 184 13.95 -8.67 6.34
C GLN A 184 14.49 -8.75 4.91
N GLU A 185 15.74 -8.33 4.67
CA GLU A 185 16.39 -8.40 3.37
C GLU A 185 16.47 -9.85 2.84
N ILE A 186 16.88 -10.76 3.69
CA ILE A 186 16.94 -12.20 3.36
C ILE A 186 15.54 -12.70 2.96
N VAL A 187 14.54 -12.38 3.77
CA VAL A 187 13.16 -12.83 3.53
C VAL A 187 12.61 -12.26 2.22
N GLU A 188 12.79 -10.97 1.95
CA GLU A 188 12.32 -10.36 0.69
C GLU A 188 12.99 -10.96 -0.53
N ARG A 189 14.31 -11.16 -0.48
CA ARG A 189 15.06 -11.77 -1.56
C ARG A 189 14.57 -13.18 -1.87
N TYR A 190 14.50 -14.04 -0.86
CA TYR A 190 14.08 -15.43 -1.08
C TYR A 190 12.58 -15.56 -1.41
N LEU A 191 11.74 -14.63 -0.93
CA LEU A 191 10.33 -14.59 -1.33
C LEU A 191 10.20 -14.27 -2.84
N ASN A 192 10.97 -13.30 -3.34
CA ASN A 192 10.99 -12.99 -4.77
C ASN A 192 11.48 -14.18 -5.61
N GLU A 193 12.58 -14.83 -5.18
CA GLU A 193 13.11 -16.02 -5.87
C GLU A 193 12.08 -17.17 -5.87
N ALA A 194 11.39 -17.39 -4.74
CA ALA A 194 10.37 -18.44 -4.62
C ALA A 194 9.16 -18.18 -5.51
N ILE A 195 8.69 -16.94 -5.57
CA ILE A 195 7.57 -16.53 -6.45
C ILE A 195 7.94 -16.79 -7.92
N ALA A 196 9.11 -16.33 -8.34
CA ALA A 196 9.57 -16.49 -9.71
C ALA A 196 9.78 -17.98 -10.10
N ALA A 197 10.35 -18.78 -9.18
CA ALA A 197 10.64 -20.18 -9.44
C ALA A 197 9.41 -21.10 -9.46
N ASN A 198 8.32 -20.72 -8.80
CA ASN A 198 7.15 -21.59 -8.62
C ASN A 198 5.89 -21.07 -9.34
N THR A 199 6.01 -20.10 -10.22
CA THR A 199 4.89 -19.54 -11.00
C THR A 199 3.69 -19.22 -10.07
N VAL A 200 3.95 -18.39 -9.04
CA VAL A 200 2.92 -18.05 -8.05
C VAL A 200 1.88 -17.14 -8.71
N GLU A 201 0.67 -17.63 -8.88
CA GLU A 201 -0.42 -16.91 -9.56
C GLU A 201 -1.02 -15.81 -8.71
N ASN A 202 -1.08 -16.00 -7.39
CA ASN A 202 -1.64 -15.03 -6.48
C ASN A 202 -0.61 -14.70 -5.39
N ARG A 203 -0.27 -13.46 -5.24
CA ARG A 203 0.54 -12.80 -4.22
C ARG A 203 1.24 -13.72 -3.20
N GLY A 204 2.48 -13.41 -2.85
CA GLY A 204 3.25 -14.13 -1.84
C GLY A 204 3.45 -13.30 -0.56
N CYS A 205 3.53 -13.97 0.59
CA CYS A 205 3.96 -13.33 1.84
C CYS A 205 4.81 -14.26 2.69
N ALA A 206 5.64 -13.67 3.55
CA ALA A 206 6.43 -14.40 4.52
C ALA A 206 6.55 -13.60 5.83
N ILE A 207 6.55 -14.31 6.97
CA ILE A 207 6.70 -13.73 8.30
C ILE A 207 7.77 -14.51 9.04
N VAL A 208 8.68 -13.81 9.69
CA VAL A 208 9.64 -14.38 10.64
C VAL A 208 9.38 -13.80 12.02
N MET A 209 9.09 -14.66 12.98
CA MET A 209 8.75 -14.28 14.34
C MET A 209 9.67 -14.95 15.36
N ASN A 210 10.08 -14.21 16.36
CA ASN A 210 10.72 -14.78 17.55
C ASN A 210 9.65 -15.46 18.43
N VAL A 211 9.62 -16.78 18.43
CA VAL A 211 8.61 -17.57 19.14
C VAL A 211 8.60 -17.41 20.67
N LYS A 212 9.67 -16.86 21.26
CA LYS A 212 9.75 -16.63 22.70
C LYS A 212 9.15 -15.29 23.13
N THR A 213 9.21 -14.31 22.26
CA THR A 213 8.80 -12.92 22.57
C THR A 213 7.58 -12.47 21.81
N GLY A 214 7.24 -13.13 20.68
CA GLY A 214 6.23 -12.70 19.73
C GLY A 214 6.70 -11.56 18.80
N ALA A 215 7.95 -11.09 18.94
CA ALA A 215 8.49 -10.02 18.11
C ALA A 215 8.59 -10.46 16.64
N ILE A 216 8.04 -9.68 15.73
CA ILE A 216 8.15 -9.89 14.30
C ILE A 216 9.50 -9.34 13.84
N LEU A 217 10.37 -10.22 13.35
CA LEU A 217 11.70 -9.89 12.86
C LEU A 217 11.71 -9.55 11.37
N ALA A 218 10.77 -10.12 10.59
CA ALA A 218 10.55 -9.80 9.21
C ALA A 218 9.10 -10.05 8.82
N MET A 219 8.56 -9.22 7.93
CA MET A 219 7.26 -9.41 7.31
C MET A 219 7.30 -8.83 5.90
N ALA A 220 7.18 -9.69 4.90
CA ALA A 220 7.22 -9.33 3.49
C ALA A 220 5.91 -9.72 2.79
N SER A 221 5.48 -8.90 1.86
CA SER A 221 4.34 -9.15 0.97
C SER A 221 4.73 -8.72 -0.44
N LYS A 222 4.45 -9.56 -1.44
CA LYS A 222 4.79 -9.30 -2.84
C LYS A 222 3.54 -9.50 -3.73
N PRO A 223 3.35 -8.68 -4.79
CA PRO A 223 4.22 -7.57 -5.19
C PRO A 223 4.24 -6.47 -4.14
N ASP A 224 5.33 -5.72 -4.11
CA ASP A 224 5.51 -4.52 -3.27
C ASP A 224 5.60 -3.26 -4.15
N PHE A 225 5.85 -2.12 -3.51
CA PHE A 225 5.90 -0.80 -4.14
C PHE A 225 7.01 0.05 -3.52
N ASP A 226 7.42 1.13 -4.19
CA ASP A 226 8.29 2.14 -3.57
C ASP A 226 7.43 3.15 -2.79
N PRO A 227 7.57 3.26 -1.45
CA PRO A 227 6.84 4.25 -0.65
C PRO A 227 7.15 5.71 -1.02
N ASN A 228 8.26 5.98 -1.73
CA ASN A 228 8.56 7.32 -2.27
C ASN A 228 7.68 7.68 -3.46
N ASP A 229 7.25 6.68 -4.25
CA ASP A 229 6.28 6.81 -5.35
C ASP A 229 5.20 5.72 -5.30
N PRO A 230 4.31 5.75 -4.30
CA PRO A 230 3.37 4.68 -4.04
C PRO A 230 2.30 4.53 -5.12
N LEU A 231 2.17 5.51 -6.01
CA LEU A 231 1.19 5.47 -7.09
C LEU A 231 1.70 4.74 -8.33
N ASP A 232 3.01 4.55 -8.44
CA ASP A 232 3.62 3.78 -9.53
C ASP A 232 3.44 2.28 -9.30
N TYR A 233 2.91 1.60 -10.31
CA TYR A 233 2.76 0.15 -10.38
C TYR A 233 3.38 -0.44 -11.64
N SER A 234 4.13 0.36 -12.39
CA SER A 234 4.70 -0.02 -13.69
C SER A 234 5.60 -1.25 -13.60
N ALA A 235 6.40 -1.36 -12.54
CA ALA A 235 7.27 -2.51 -12.30
C ALA A 235 6.52 -3.84 -12.08
N ASN A 236 5.24 -3.77 -11.69
CA ASN A 236 4.40 -4.93 -11.40
C ASN A 236 3.29 -5.15 -12.44
N LEU A 237 3.25 -4.35 -13.50
CA LEU A 237 2.10 -4.26 -14.41
C LEU A 237 1.71 -5.61 -15.04
N ASP A 238 2.69 -6.37 -15.53
CA ASP A 238 2.42 -7.67 -16.13
C ASP A 238 1.80 -8.65 -15.14
N TYR A 239 2.39 -8.73 -13.95
CA TYR A 239 1.88 -9.57 -12.87
C TYR A 239 0.47 -9.16 -12.43
N LEU A 240 0.20 -7.85 -12.29
CA LEU A 240 -1.11 -7.33 -11.89
C LEU A 240 -2.19 -7.62 -12.95
N ASN A 241 -1.84 -7.52 -14.22
CA ASN A 241 -2.74 -7.90 -15.32
C ASN A 241 -3.06 -9.40 -15.31
N GLU A 242 -2.05 -10.25 -15.08
CA GLU A 242 -2.26 -11.70 -14.96
C GLU A 242 -3.15 -12.04 -13.77
N LEU A 243 -2.96 -11.38 -12.62
CA LEU A 243 -3.78 -11.57 -11.43
C LEU A 243 -5.26 -11.21 -11.67
N VAL A 244 -5.55 -10.10 -12.36
CA VAL A 244 -6.93 -9.72 -12.71
C VAL A 244 -7.57 -10.79 -13.60
N ARG A 245 -6.82 -11.37 -14.54
CA ARG A 245 -7.32 -12.46 -15.41
C ARG A 245 -7.52 -13.77 -14.66
N ALA A 246 -6.64 -14.08 -13.70
CA ALA A 246 -6.72 -15.30 -12.91
C ALA A 246 -7.87 -15.25 -11.86
N GLU A 247 -8.10 -14.07 -11.28
CA GLU A 247 -9.09 -13.84 -10.22
C GLU A 247 -10.15 -12.80 -10.61
N PRO A 248 -10.86 -12.99 -11.74
CA PRO A 248 -11.77 -11.96 -12.28
C PRO A 248 -12.96 -11.70 -11.36
N GLU A 249 -13.33 -12.64 -10.49
CA GLU A 249 -14.41 -12.45 -9.51
C GLU A 249 -14.01 -11.48 -8.39
N LEU A 250 -12.72 -11.35 -8.10
CA LEU A 250 -12.21 -10.45 -7.05
C LEU A 250 -11.80 -9.08 -7.60
N TYR A 251 -11.21 -9.05 -8.78
CA TYR A 251 -10.54 -7.86 -9.32
C TYR A 251 -11.10 -7.42 -10.68
N GLY A 252 -11.94 -8.23 -11.33
CA GLY A 252 -12.40 -7.96 -12.68
C GLY A 252 -13.40 -6.81 -12.77
N ILE A 253 -13.18 -5.94 -13.72
CA ILE A 253 -14.19 -4.98 -14.21
C ILE A 253 -14.84 -5.61 -15.42
N TYR A 254 -16.16 -5.66 -15.46
CA TYR A 254 -16.90 -6.33 -16.52
C TYR A 254 -17.52 -5.32 -17.47
N LYS A 255 -17.52 -5.65 -18.77
CA LYS A 255 -18.20 -4.85 -19.81
C LYS A 255 -19.68 -4.72 -19.50
N LYS A 256 -20.23 -3.53 -19.71
CA LYS A 256 -21.65 -3.21 -19.49
C LYS A 256 -22.30 -2.74 -20.77
N ASP A 257 -23.60 -3.01 -20.89
CA ASP A 257 -24.45 -2.46 -21.92
C ASP A 257 -24.83 -0.98 -21.63
N GLU A 258 -25.57 -0.36 -22.53
CA GLU A 258 -26.06 1.03 -22.40
C GLU A 258 -26.96 1.24 -21.16
N ASN A 259 -27.53 0.17 -20.60
CA ASN A 259 -28.39 0.19 -19.42
C ASN A 259 -27.61 -0.11 -18.12
N GLY A 260 -26.29 -0.37 -18.21
CA GLY A 260 -25.43 -0.66 -17.07
C GLY A 260 -25.42 -2.15 -16.64
N ASN A 261 -26.04 -3.05 -17.42
CA ASN A 261 -26.02 -4.48 -17.13
C ASN A 261 -24.73 -5.13 -17.64
N GLU A 262 -24.17 -6.09 -16.90
CA GLU A 262 -22.98 -6.79 -17.31
C GLU A 262 -23.23 -7.65 -18.56
N LEU A 263 -22.36 -7.51 -19.56
CA LEU A 263 -22.40 -8.32 -20.77
C LEU A 263 -21.93 -9.75 -20.51
N LYS A 264 -22.56 -10.71 -21.19
CA LYS A 264 -22.22 -12.13 -21.08
C LYS A 264 -21.88 -12.71 -22.44
N ASP A 265 -20.95 -13.68 -22.44
CA ASP A 265 -20.61 -14.46 -23.62
C ASP A 265 -21.73 -15.48 -23.99
N ALA A 266 -21.50 -16.25 -25.06
CA ALA A 266 -22.44 -17.27 -25.52
C ALA A 266 -22.68 -18.42 -24.52
N ASN A 267 -21.78 -18.59 -23.53
CA ASN A 267 -21.83 -19.59 -22.48
C ASN A 267 -22.46 -19.06 -21.19
N GLY A 268 -22.82 -17.75 -21.15
CA GLY A 268 -23.38 -17.08 -19.98
C GLY A 268 -22.36 -16.53 -19.00
N ASN A 269 -21.06 -16.59 -19.28
CA ASN A 269 -20.01 -16.01 -18.44
C ASN A 269 -19.93 -14.50 -18.66
N ARG A 270 -19.60 -13.75 -17.61
CA ARG A 270 -19.38 -12.31 -17.68
C ARG A 270 -18.12 -11.99 -18.52
N ILE A 271 -18.20 -10.96 -19.35
CA ILE A 271 -17.11 -10.55 -20.23
C ILE A 271 -16.24 -9.52 -19.50
N LEU A 272 -14.98 -9.87 -19.25
CA LEU A 272 -13.99 -8.97 -18.65
C LEU A 272 -13.73 -7.77 -19.57
N ASP A 273 -13.69 -6.58 -19.02
CA ASP A 273 -13.30 -5.37 -19.74
C ASP A 273 -11.79 -5.13 -19.60
N GLU A 274 -11.01 -5.66 -20.54
CA GLU A 274 -9.55 -5.53 -20.53
C GLU A 274 -9.05 -4.09 -20.77
N GLU A 275 -9.91 -3.20 -21.27
CA GLU A 275 -9.60 -1.79 -21.51
C GLU A 275 -10.00 -0.87 -20.35
N ALA A 276 -10.61 -1.42 -19.28
CA ALA A 276 -11.00 -0.65 -18.12
C ALA A 276 -9.80 -0.10 -17.35
N ASP A 277 -9.99 0.98 -16.62
CA ASP A 277 -8.98 1.53 -15.72
C ASP A 277 -8.86 0.68 -14.45
N TYR A 278 -7.85 -0.18 -14.40
CA TYR A 278 -7.51 -1.00 -13.25
C TYR A 278 -6.55 -0.34 -12.26
N SER A 279 -6.13 0.89 -12.50
CA SER A 279 -5.09 1.56 -11.70
C SER A 279 -5.39 1.59 -10.20
N GLY A 280 -6.64 1.78 -9.83
CA GLY A 280 -7.08 1.74 -8.44
C GLY A 280 -6.91 0.36 -7.81
N TYR A 281 -7.28 -0.71 -8.50
CA TYR A 281 -7.11 -2.09 -8.05
C TYR A 281 -5.64 -2.46 -7.95
N PHE A 282 -4.82 -2.09 -8.94
CA PHE A 282 -3.39 -2.38 -8.96
C PHE A 282 -2.67 -1.77 -7.76
N ARG A 283 -2.95 -0.50 -7.46
CA ARG A 283 -2.42 0.18 -6.27
C ARG A 283 -2.87 -0.50 -4.98
N ASP A 284 -4.16 -0.80 -4.87
CA ASP A 284 -4.72 -1.44 -3.68
C ASP A 284 -4.09 -2.83 -3.43
N ILE A 285 -3.87 -3.62 -4.49
CA ILE A 285 -3.21 -4.93 -4.40
C ILE A 285 -1.79 -4.81 -3.87
N GLN A 286 -0.96 -3.90 -4.42
CA GLN A 286 0.43 -3.78 -3.99
C GLN A 286 0.59 -3.10 -2.61
N TRP A 287 -0.34 -2.24 -2.20
CA TRP A 287 -0.30 -1.59 -0.88
C TRP A 287 -0.73 -2.52 0.25
N LYS A 288 -1.64 -3.45 -0.01
CA LYS A 288 -2.14 -4.39 1.01
C LYS A 288 -1.05 -5.36 1.48
N ASN A 289 -0.88 -5.43 2.79
CA ASN A 289 -0.05 -6.45 3.40
C ASN A 289 -0.82 -7.77 3.47
N LYS A 290 -0.55 -8.67 2.52
CA LYS A 290 -1.21 -9.98 2.41
C LYS A 290 -1.17 -10.78 3.72
N ALA A 291 -0.07 -10.68 4.46
CA ALA A 291 0.15 -11.44 5.70
C ALA A 291 -0.91 -11.18 6.79
N ILE A 292 -1.60 -10.02 6.73
CA ILE A 292 -2.59 -9.61 7.74
C ILE A 292 -3.98 -9.32 7.16
N THR A 293 -4.09 -9.14 5.85
CA THR A 293 -5.35 -8.74 5.21
C THR A 293 -6.09 -9.88 4.55
N GLU A 294 -5.42 -10.99 4.27
CA GLU A 294 -5.99 -12.12 3.53
C GLU A 294 -6.05 -13.38 4.37
N LEU A 295 -7.09 -14.16 4.13
CA LEU A 295 -7.27 -15.47 4.74
C LEU A 295 -6.95 -16.56 3.73
N TYR A 296 -6.49 -17.71 4.21
CA TYR A 296 -6.28 -18.89 3.39
C TYR A 296 -6.64 -20.16 4.17
N TYR A 297 -6.91 -21.23 3.44
CA TYR A 297 -7.12 -22.54 4.04
C TYR A 297 -5.77 -23.20 4.31
N PRO A 298 -5.39 -23.43 5.59
CA PRO A 298 -4.05 -23.93 5.93
C PRO A 298 -3.79 -25.37 5.46
N GLY A 299 -4.85 -26.11 5.15
CA GLY A 299 -4.73 -27.49 4.67
C GLY A 299 -3.96 -28.36 5.64
N SER A 300 -3.02 -29.14 5.11
CA SER A 300 -2.23 -30.10 5.88
C SER A 300 -1.30 -29.49 6.93
N VAL A 301 -1.00 -28.20 6.85
CA VAL A 301 -0.22 -27.50 7.89
C VAL A 301 -0.97 -27.53 9.23
N PHE A 302 -2.29 -27.48 9.21
CA PHE A 302 -3.12 -27.56 10.41
C PHE A 302 -3.00 -28.89 11.17
N LYS A 303 -2.51 -29.94 10.53
CA LYS A 303 -2.27 -31.25 11.19
C LYS A 303 -1.29 -31.15 12.35
N VAL A 304 -0.36 -30.20 12.31
CA VAL A 304 0.56 -29.92 13.44
C VAL A 304 -0.24 -29.48 14.67
N ILE A 305 -1.20 -28.59 14.48
CA ILE A 305 -2.10 -28.12 15.55
C ILE A 305 -2.95 -29.27 16.09
N THR A 306 -3.56 -30.07 15.20
CA THR A 306 -4.35 -31.25 15.62
C THR A 306 -3.48 -32.29 16.38
N SER A 307 -2.22 -32.45 15.97
CA SER A 307 -1.27 -33.32 16.72
C SER A 307 -1.01 -32.77 18.12
N ALA A 308 -0.77 -31.45 18.23
CA ALA A 308 -0.55 -30.78 19.51
C ALA A 308 -1.76 -30.95 20.45
N MET A 309 -2.99 -30.76 19.92
CA MET A 309 -4.24 -30.99 20.67
C MET A 309 -4.33 -32.40 21.22
N GLY A 310 -4.05 -33.40 20.38
CA GLY A 310 -4.10 -34.81 20.77
C GLY A 310 -3.09 -35.19 21.85
N VAL A 311 -1.88 -34.67 21.71
CA VAL A 311 -0.77 -35.00 22.66
C VAL A 311 -0.93 -34.27 23.98
N ASP A 312 -1.19 -32.96 23.95
CA ASP A 312 -1.30 -32.14 25.16
C ASP A 312 -2.53 -32.49 25.99
N SER A 313 -3.64 -32.83 25.35
CA SER A 313 -4.85 -33.32 26.03
C SER A 313 -4.70 -34.74 26.62
N GLY A 314 -3.61 -35.45 26.33
CA GLY A 314 -3.38 -36.83 26.75
C GLY A 314 -4.22 -37.85 25.98
N LEU A 315 -5.01 -37.46 24.96
CA LEU A 315 -5.84 -38.34 24.16
C LEU A 315 -5.04 -39.08 23.09
N ALA A 316 -3.83 -38.65 22.79
CA ALA A 316 -2.90 -39.34 21.91
C ALA A 316 -1.47 -39.19 22.41
N ASN A 317 -0.55 -40.01 21.90
CA ASN A 317 0.90 -39.87 22.07
C ASN A 317 1.59 -40.30 20.78
N ILE A 318 2.92 -40.20 20.73
CA ILE A 318 3.72 -40.47 19.53
C ILE A 318 3.48 -41.90 18.96
N ASN A 319 3.12 -42.84 19.81
CA ASN A 319 2.88 -44.28 19.47
C ASN A 319 1.38 -44.57 19.21
N THR A 320 0.50 -43.59 19.35
CA THR A 320 -0.93 -43.78 19.06
C THR A 320 -1.12 -44.14 17.58
N THR A 321 -1.79 -45.23 17.31
CA THR A 321 -1.99 -45.74 15.95
C THR A 321 -3.45 -45.65 15.52
N PHE A 322 -3.65 -45.35 14.23
CA PHE A 322 -4.92 -45.52 13.51
C PHE A 322 -4.66 -46.20 12.17
N THR A 323 -5.72 -46.80 11.60
CA THR A 323 -5.60 -47.50 10.33
C THR A 323 -6.16 -46.61 9.20
N CYS A 324 -5.36 -46.44 8.16
CA CYS A 324 -5.71 -45.75 6.94
C CYS A 324 -5.91 -46.77 5.80
N ALA A 325 -7.15 -46.97 5.37
CA ALA A 325 -7.50 -47.78 4.20
C ALA A 325 -7.61 -46.98 2.89
N GLY A 326 -7.13 -45.73 2.87
CA GLY A 326 -7.21 -44.84 1.72
C GLY A 326 -8.49 -43.99 1.67
N ALA A 327 -9.55 -44.44 2.29
CA ALA A 327 -10.84 -43.76 2.44
C ALA A 327 -11.40 -43.93 3.84
N TYR A 328 -12.23 -42.97 4.30
CA TYR A 328 -12.90 -43.01 5.59
C TYR A 328 -14.23 -42.26 5.54
N GLY A 329 -15.31 -42.92 5.98
CA GLY A 329 -16.65 -42.32 6.02
C GLY A 329 -16.85 -41.49 7.29
N VAL A 330 -17.33 -40.25 7.15
CA VAL A 330 -17.80 -39.41 8.24
C VAL A 330 -19.18 -38.89 7.89
N ALA A 331 -20.16 -39.21 8.69
CA ALA A 331 -21.57 -38.93 8.42
C ALA A 331 -22.00 -39.44 7.01
N LYS A 332 -22.34 -38.53 6.09
CA LYS A 332 -22.76 -38.91 4.72
C LYS A 332 -21.65 -38.75 3.67
N GLU A 333 -20.48 -38.29 4.08
CA GLU A 333 -19.36 -37.98 3.19
C GLU A 333 -18.25 -39.04 3.33
N THR A 334 -17.50 -39.24 2.25
CA THR A 334 -16.32 -40.11 2.23
C THR A 334 -15.09 -39.26 1.92
N TYR A 335 -14.14 -39.25 2.84
CA TYR A 335 -12.88 -38.55 2.72
C TYR A 335 -11.75 -39.47 2.29
N HIS A 336 -10.84 -38.96 1.48
CA HIS A 336 -9.73 -39.71 0.94
C HIS A 336 -8.37 -39.12 1.33
N CYS A 337 -7.37 -39.99 1.43
CA CYS A 337 -6.00 -39.55 1.43
C CYS A 337 -5.57 -38.97 0.06
N ALA A 338 -4.56 -38.12 0.03
CA ALA A 338 -4.01 -37.58 -1.20
C ALA A 338 -3.60 -38.72 -2.15
N GLY A 339 -4.07 -38.66 -3.39
CA GLY A 339 -3.84 -39.68 -4.39
C GLY A 339 -4.44 -41.07 -4.04
N HIS A 340 -5.46 -41.10 -3.19
CA HIS A 340 -6.14 -42.34 -2.72
C HIS A 340 -5.17 -43.36 -2.10
N LYS A 341 -4.04 -42.92 -1.54
CA LYS A 341 -3.02 -43.80 -0.95
C LYS A 341 -3.55 -44.50 0.31
N THR A 342 -3.28 -45.79 0.44
CA THR A 342 -3.50 -46.57 1.67
C THR A 342 -2.19 -46.61 2.47
N HIS A 343 -2.20 -46.15 3.73
CA HIS A 343 -1.03 -46.11 4.57
C HIS A 343 -0.94 -47.26 5.57
N GLY A 344 -2.02 -48.05 5.71
CA GLY A 344 -2.10 -49.10 6.72
C GLY A 344 -2.23 -48.55 8.15
N THR A 345 -1.82 -49.34 9.13
CA THR A 345 -1.81 -48.91 10.54
C THR A 345 -0.51 -48.17 10.81
N ILE A 346 -0.61 -46.90 11.10
CA ILE A 346 0.52 -45.97 11.27
C ILE A 346 0.43 -45.18 12.58
N THR A 347 1.58 -44.78 13.10
CA THR A 347 1.70 -43.98 14.30
C THR A 347 1.47 -42.47 14.00
N LEU A 348 1.35 -41.64 15.06
CA LEU A 348 1.20 -40.18 14.91
C LEU A 348 2.35 -39.57 14.13
N ALA A 349 3.59 -39.99 14.42
CA ALA A 349 4.77 -39.47 13.73
C ALA A 349 4.77 -39.83 12.23
N GLU A 350 4.42 -41.06 11.91
CA GLU A 350 4.29 -41.54 10.53
C GLU A 350 3.14 -40.83 9.79
N ALA A 351 2.01 -40.62 10.46
CA ALA A 351 0.85 -39.91 9.91
C ALA A 351 1.17 -38.48 9.57
N LEU A 352 1.94 -37.77 10.42
CA LEU A 352 2.39 -36.42 10.16
C LEU A 352 3.38 -36.39 8.98
N ARG A 353 4.38 -37.29 8.98
CA ARG A 353 5.35 -37.40 7.89
C ARG A 353 4.73 -37.70 6.53
N GLN A 354 3.69 -38.54 6.51
CA GLN A 354 2.98 -38.93 5.29
C GLN A 354 1.77 -38.06 4.99
N SER A 355 1.47 -37.08 5.83
CA SER A 355 0.30 -36.20 5.71
C SER A 355 -1.03 -36.98 5.55
N CYS A 356 -1.22 -38.03 6.34
CA CYS A 356 -2.37 -38.93 6.20
C CYS A 356 -3.68 -38.28 6.67
N ASN A 357 -4.60 -37.98 5.74
CA ASN A 357 -5.88 -37.37 6.08
C ASN A 357 -6.74 -38.27 6.99
N ILE A 358 -6.79 -39.57 6.69
CA ILE A 358 -7.61 -40.52 7.41
C ILE A 358 -7.18 -40.67 8.88
N TYR A 359 -5.86 -40.64 9.15
CA TYR A 359 -5.35 -40.61 10.52
C TYR A 359 -5.87 -39.42 11.29
N TYR A 360 -5.79 -38.22 10.65
CA TYR A 360 -6.16 -36.96 11.29
C TYR A 360 -7.65 -36.79 11.48
N ILE A 361 -8.49 -37.38 10.62
CA ILE A 361 -9.92 -37.45 10.86
C ILE A 361 -10.20 -38.26 12.13
N GLN A 362 -9.61 -39.47 12.24
CA GLN A 362 -9.79 -40.34 13.42
C GLN A 362 -9.22 -39.70 14.70
N LEU A 363 -8.10 -38.99 14.60
CA LEU A 363 -7.55 -38.23 15.73
C LEU A 363 -8.49 -37.10 16.15
N GLY A 364 -9.03 -36.33 15.20
CA GLY A 364 -10.00 -35.27 15.47
C GLY A 364 -11.26 -35.77 16.14
N GLN A 365 -11.81 -36.90 15.68
CA GLN A 365 -12.93 -37.57 16.33
C GLN A 365 -12.61 -38.01 17.78
N ARG A 366 -11.41 -38.53 18.00
CA ARG A 366 -10.94 -38.92 19.35
C ARG A 366 -10.75 -37.73 20.27
N VAL A 367 -10.30 -36.61 19.75
CA VAL A 367 -10.15 -35.33 20.50
C VAL A 367 -11.54 -34.78 20.85
N GLY A 368 -12.51 -34.93 19.94
CA GLY A 368 -13.88 -34.45 20.11
C GLY A 368 -14.02 -32.93 19.94
N SER A 369 -15.24 -32.51 19.61
CA SER A 369 -15.55 -31.15 19.20
C SER A 369 -15.24 -30.10 20.27
N GLN A 370 -15.55 -30.34 21.52
CA GLN A 370 -15.34 -29.37 22.60
C GLN A 370 -13.84 -29.19 22.88
N THR A 371 -13.06 -30.25 22.98
CA THR A 371 -11.62 -30.20 23.19
C THR A 371 -10.93 -29.53 22.00
N PHE A 372 -11.33 -29.91 20.78
CA PHE A 372 -10.82 -29.31 19.55
C PHE A 372 -11.04 -27.80 19.56
N TYR A 373 -12.27 -27.33 19.86
CA TYR A 373 -12.58 -25.92 19.91
C TYR A 373 -11.78 -25.18 20.97
N ASN A 374 -11.64 -25.76 22.18
CA ASN A 374 -10.88 -25.11 23.25
C ASN A 374 -9.42 -24.88 22.88
N TYR A 375 -8.78 -25.87 22.21
CA TYR A 375 -7.42 -25.69 21.71
C TYR A 375 -7.34 -24.73 20.54
N PHE A 376 -8.32 -24.77 19.63
CA PHE A 376 -8.41 -23.83 18.51
C PHE A 376 -8.45 -22.38 19.01
N ASP A 377 -9.26 -22.14 20.04
CA ASP A 377 -9.34 -20.85 20.72
C ASP A 377 -8.03 -20.48 21.43
N ALA A 378 -7.46 -21.43 22.20
CA ALA A 378 -6.20 -21.23 22.94
C ALA A 378 -5.00 -20.93 22.01
N PHE A 379 -4.99 -21.46 20.79
CA PHE A 379 -4.00 -21.12 19.75
C PHE A 379 -4.27 -19.75 19.10
N GLY A 380 -5.33 -19.04 19.50
CA GLY A 380 -5.64 -17.70 19.02
C GLY A 380 -6.38 -17.62 17.68
N PHE A 381 -6.88 -18.75 17.14
CA PHE A 381 -7.57 -18.75 15.86
C PHE A 381 -8.97 -18.12 15.88
N THR A 382 -9.46 -17.72 17.04
CA THR A 382 -10.77 -17.08 17.24
C THR A 382 -10.70 -15.58 17.46
N SER A 383 -9.51 -15.01 17.53
CA SER A 383 -9.30 -13.61 17.85
C SER A 383 -8.26 -12.96 16.92
N ARG A 384 -8.28 -11.64 16.84
CA ARG A 384 -7.23 -10.88 16.17
C ARG A 384 -5.90 -11.05 16.92
N THR A 385 -4.79 -11.00 16.17
CA THR A 385 -3.45 -11.12 16.75
C THR A 385 -3.06 -9.89 17.57
N GLY A 386 -3.66 -8.74 17.27
CA GLY A 386 -3.30 -7.45 17.86
C GLY A 386 -2.02 -6.87 17.28
N VAL A 387 -1.61 -7.32 16.07
CA VAL A 387 -0.52 -6.66 15.35
C VAL A 387 -0.85 -5.19 15.15
N ASP A 388 0.12 -4.33 15.40
CA ASP A 388 -0.03 -2.87 15.40
C ASP A 388 -0.02 -2.25 13.99
N LEU A 389 -0.43 -3.03 12.99
CA LEU A 389 -0.63 -2.61 11.61
C LEU A 389 -2.13 -2.39 11.33
N PRO A 390 -2.47 -1.46 10.44
CA PRO A 390 -3.86 -1.24 10.07
C PRO A 390 -4.37 -2.39 9.19
N SER A 391 -5.69 -2.60 9.20
CA SER A 391 -6.37 -3.50 8.28
C SER A 391 -6.19 -5.00 8.54
N GLU A 392 -5.76 -5.42 9.75
CA GLU A 392 -5.87 -6.83 10.13
C GLU A 392 -7.32 -7.28 9.94
N THR A 393 -7.53 -8.35 9.14
CA THR A 393 -8.87 -8.85 8.89
C THR A 393 -9.55 -9.30 10.18
N GLY A 394 -10.77 -8.86 10.40
CA GLY A 394 -11.57 -9.28 11.56
C GLY A 394 -12.50 -10.44 11.26
N PHE A 395 -12.52 -10.91 10.00
CA PHE A 395 -13.40 -11.99 9.59
C PHE A 395 -12.66 -13.33 9.64
N MET A 396 -13.09 -14.18 10.56
CA MET A 396 -12.57 -15.54 10.68
C MET A 396 -13.72 -16.53 10.48
N GLN A 397 -13.56 -17.40 9.48
CA GLN A 397 -14.50 -18.50 9.26
C GLN A 397 -14.10 -19.68 10.14
N TYR A 398 -14.81 -19.85 11.24
CA TYR A 398 -14.67 -21.02 12.09
C TYR A 398 -16.03 -21.46 12.65
N TYR A 399 -16.13 -22.72 13.02
CA TYR A 399 -17.31 -23.27 13.67
C TYR A 399 -17.13 -23.29 15.19
N LYS A 400 -18.12 -22.79 15.93
CA LYS A 400 -18.17 -22.93 17.38
C LYS A 400 -18.36 -24.40 17.77
N ALA A 401 -18.01 -24.78 19.00
CA ALA A 401 -18.11 -26.16 19.46
C ALA A 401 -19.49 -26.80 19.23
N ASN A 402 -20.56 -26.03 19.44
CA ASN A 402 -21.93 -26.48 19.20
C ASN A 402 -22.33 -26.61 17.72
N GLN A 403 -21.51 -26.11 16.81
CA GLN A 403 -21.70 -26.19 15.35
C GLN A 403 -20.85 -27.29 14.72
N LEU A 404 -19.86 -27.83 15.44
CA LEU A 404 -18.99 -28.88 14.93
C LEU A 404 -19.69 -30.24 14.81
N GLY A 405 -20.90 -30.35 15.32
CA GLY A 405 -21.69 -31.59 15.31
C GLY A 405 -21.11 -32.67 16.23
N GLU A 406 -21.90 -33.72 16.46
CA GLU A 406 -21.38 -34.98 16.98
C GLU A 406 -20.76 -35.71 15.79
N VAL A 407 -19.45 -35.78 15.75
CA VAL A 407 -18.70 -36.53 14.73
C VAL A 407 -18.50 -37.97 15.21
#